data_3642d8701fcbdc955d500be9d48e2d50
#
_entry.id   3642d8701fcbdc955d500be9d48e2d50
#
_cell.length_a   1.000
_cell.length_b   1.000
_cell.length_c   1.000
_cell.angle_alpha   90.00
_cell.angle_beta   90.00
_cell.angle_gamma   90.00
#
_symmetry.space_group_name_H-M   'P 1'
#
loop_
_entity.id
_entity.type
_entity.pdbx_description
1 polymer ?
#
loop_
_entity_poly.entity_id
_entity_poly.type
_entity_poly.pdbx_seq_one_letter_code
_entity_poly.pdbx_strand_id
1 'polypeptide(L)'
;EPVEQVEEQAPVEVAEPAPAPAPVVEQPAAPTGPVAGSLEDFRVNVGERVYFDLNGYRLDVDDQEILKRQAAWLSSYPAVRIIVAGNCDERGTREYNLALGERRASIVKDYLVSLGVDPSRIDTISYGKERPIAAGSDEQAWALNRNGFTQIVSGTTS
;
A
#
# COMPACT_ATOMS: atom_id res chain seq x y z
N GLU A 1 -44.93 -44.63 -42.59
CA GLU A 1 -44.44 -44.44 -42.24
C GLU A 1 -43.95 -44.03 -41.68
N PRO A 2 -44.06 -44.25 -41.74
CA PRO A 2 -43.41 -43.84 -41.05
C PRO A 2 -42.89 -43.44 -40.41
N VAL A 3 -42.76 -43.19 -40.25
CA VAL A 3 -42.10 -42.89 -39.65
C VAL A 3 -41.62 -42.46 -39.01
N GLU A 4 -41.46 -42.37 -38.84
CA GLU A 4 -40.83 -42.03 -38.19
C GLU A 4 -40.29 -41.52 -37.58
N GLN A 5 -40.34 -41.39 -37.48
CA GLN A 5 -39.69 -40.98 -36.89
C GLN A 5 -39.25 -40.53 -36.13
N VAL A 6 -39.35 -40.41 -36.00
CA VAL A 6 -38.82 -40.06 -35.30
C VAL A 6 -38.24 -39.73 -34.62
N GLU A 7 -38.09 -39.79 -34.59
CA GLU A 7 -37.39 -39.56 -33.91
C GLU A 7 -36.81 -39.01 -33.39
N GLU A 8 -36.77 -38.75 -33.28
CA GLU A 8 -36.06 -38.30 -32.76
C GLU A 8 -35.68 -37.84 -32.00
N GLN A 9 -35.71 -37.69 -31.77
CA GLN A 9 -35.19 -37.33 -31.00
C GLN A 9 -34.78 -36.95 -30.25
N ALA A 10 -34.91 -37.01 -30.09
CA ALA A 10 -34.38 -36.70 -29.31
C ALA A 10 -33.79 -36.36 -28.85
N PRO A 11 -33.66 -36.33 -28.86
CA PRO A 11 -32.83 -35.98 -28.28
C PRO A 11 -32.38 -35.41 -27.71
N VAL A 12 -32.34 -35.03 -27.50
CA VAL A 12 -31.71 -34.53 -26.94
C VAL A 12 -31.42 -34.13 -26.14
N GLU A 13 -31.43 -34.04 -25.88
CA GLU A 13 -31.00 -33.66 -25.06
C GLU A 13 -30.40 -33.35 -24.38
N VAL A 14 -30.46 -33.30 -24.47
CA VAL A 14 -29.74 -33.12 -23.80
C VAL A 14 -29.28 -32.60 -23.20
N ALA A 15 -29.26 -32.47 -22.96
CA ALA A 15 -28.71 -32.00 -22.34
C ALA A 15 -28.21 -31.58 -21.76
N GLU A 16 -27.99 -31.20 -21.43
CA GLU A 16 -27.35 -30.80 -20.74
C GLU A 16 -26.79 -30.49 -20.06
N PRO A 17 -26.69 -30.53 -20.05
CA PRO A 17 -26.10 -30.34 -19.31
C PRO A 17 -25.65 -29.87 -18.64
N ALA A 18 -25.64 -29.61 -18.31
CA ALA A 18 -25.17 -29.14 -17.62
C ALA A 18 -24.69 -28.66 -17.16
N PRO A 19 -24.62 -28.43 -16.90
CA PRO A 19 -24.00 -27.84 -16.37
C PRO A 19 -23.50 -27.53 -15.51
N ALA A 20 -23.58 -27.50 -15.20
CA ALA A 20 -23.13 -27.22 -14.39
C ALA A 20 -22.34 -26.85 -14.05
N PRO A 21 -22.06 -26.68 -13.91
CA PRO A 21 -21.23 -26.28 -13.33
C PRO A 21 -20.92 -25.42 -12.81
N ALA A 22 -20.95 -25.26 -12.69
CA ALA A 22 -20.58 -24.52 -12.33
C ALA A 22 -20.21 -24.15 -11.50
N PRO A 23 -20.34 -24.12 -11.14
CA PRO A 23 -20.00 -23.55 -10.32
C PRO A 23 -19.17 -23.63 -9.50
N VAL A 24 -19.20 -23.76 -9.34
CA VAL A 24 -18.48 -23.85 -8.62
C VAL A 24 -17.49 -23.29 -8.47
N VAL A 25 -17.29 -23.12 -8.76
CA VAL A 25 -16.32 -22.60 -8.75
C VAL A 25 -15.99 -21.62 -8.10
N GLU A 26 -16.21 -21.34 -7.76
CA GLU A 26 -15.92 -20.39 -7.25
C GLU A 26 -15.35 -20.48 -6.24
N GLN A 27 -15.04 -20.94 -6.11
CA GLN A 27 -14.51 -21.04 -5.30
C GLN A 27 -13.82 -20.53 -4.81
N PRO A 28 -14.17 -20.61 -4.44
CA PRO A 28 -13.51 -19.97 -3.68
C PRO A 28 -12.66 -19.78 -3.52
N ALA A 29 -12.91 -19.50 -3.62
CA ALA A 29 -11.60 -19.19 -3.89
C ALA A 29 -10.95 -18.60 -2.75
N ALA A 30 -9.86 -19.08 -2.48
CA ALA A 30 -9.01 -18.44 -1.54
C ALA A 30 -8.64 -17.08 -2.11
N PRO A 31 -8.68 -16.03 -1.32
CA PRO A 31 -8.22 -14.75 -1.80
C PRO A 31 -6.77 -14.85 -2.23
N THR A 32 -6.48 -14.22 -3.34
CA THR A 32 -5.13 -14.20 -3.89
C THR A 32 -4.43 -12.92 -3.52
N GLY A 33 -4.47 -12.46 -2.35
CA GLY A 33 -3.83 -11.25 -1.96
C GLY A 33 -3.73 -11.15 -0.46
N PRO A 34 -3.16 -10.06 0.02
CA PRO A 34 -3.04 -9.88 1.46
C PRO A 34 -4.41 -9.76 2.11
N VAL A 35 -4.45 -10.11 3.39
CA VAL A 35 -5.66 -9.91 4.19
C VAL A 35 -5.96 -8.42 4.28
N ALA A 36 -7.22 -8.04 4.02
CA ALA A 36 -7.62 -6.65 4.06
C ALA A 36 -7.37 -6.06 5.45
N GLY A 37 -6.74 -4.88 5.49
CA GLY A 37 -6.41 -4.20 6.74
C GLY A 37 -5.15 -4.71 7.42
N SER A 38 -4.43 -5.64 6.82
CA SER A 38 -3.18 -6.15 7.38
C SER A 38 -2.01 -5.26 6.98
N LEU A 39 -0.87 -5.48 7.63
CA LEU A 39 0.37 -4.78 7.27
C LEU A 39 0.74 -5.04 5.82
N GLU A 40 0.59 -6.26 5.37
CA GLU A 40 0.91 -6.60 3.98
C GLU A 40 -0.03 -5.92 3.00
N ASP A 41 -1.31 -5.82 3.33
CA ASP A 41 -2.27 -5.07 2.53
C ASP A 41 -1.79 -3.63 2.33
N PHE A 42 -1.33 -3.00 3.40
CA PHE A 42 -0.82 -1.64 3.34
C PHE A 42 0.41 -1.54 2.43
N ARG A 43 1.35 -2.44 2.60
CA ARG A 43 2.59 -2.44 1.80
C ARG A 43 2.34 -2.67 0.32
N VAL A 44 1.49 -3.62 -0.01
CA VAL A 44 1.31 -4.07 -1.39
C VAL A 44 0.36 -3.15 -2.15
N ASN A 45 -0.76 -2.79 -1.52
CA ASN A 45 -1.83 -2.11 -2.22
C ASN A 45 -1.83 -0.60 -2.04
N VAL A 46 -1.16 -0.10 -1.02
CA VAL A 46 -1.18 1.32 -0.69
C VAL A 46 0.19 1.96 -0.89
N GLY A 47 1.22 1.37 -0.32
CA GLY A 47 2.56 1.92 -0.36
C GLY A 47 2.93 2.60 0.95
N GLU A 48 4.13 2.33 1.41
CA GLU A 48 4.54 2.79 2.74
C GLU A 48 5.58 3.92 2.69
N ARG A 49 6.12 4.25 1.52
CA ARG A 49 7.18 5.26 1.40
C ARG A 49 6.87 6.29 0.33
N VAL A 50 7.26 7.51 0.63
CA VAL A 50 7.35 8.60 -0.35
C VAL A 50 8.81 9.04 -0.40
N TYR A 51 9.23 9.64 -1.50
CA TYR A 51 10.64 9.95 -1.74
C TYR A 51 10.83 11.43 -1.95
N PHE A 52 12.02 11.93 -1.58
CA PHE A 52 12.32 13.35 -1.60
C PHE A 52 13.57 13.65 -2.43
N ASP A 53 13.63 14.85 -2.93
CA ASP A 53 14.82 15.35 -3.60
C ASP A 53 15.91 15.70 -2.59
N LEU A 54 17.13 15.90 -3.08
CA LEU A 54 18.23 16.30 -2.24
C LEU A 54 17.86 17.57 -1.47
N ASN A 55 18.09 17.55 -0.17
CA ASN A 55 17.78 18.63 0.76
C ASN A 55 16.31 19.05 0.75
N GLY A 56 15.44 18.31 0.06
CA GLY A 56 14.05 18.67 -0.09
C GLY A 56 13.14 17.98 0.91
N TYR A 57 12.02 18.61 1.18
CA TYR A 57 10.93 18.02 1.98
C TYR A 57 9.58 18.32 1.34
N ARG A 58 9.58 18.48 0.01
CA ARG A 58 8.37 18.78 -0.75
C ARG A 58 7.79 17.48 -1.31
N LEU A 59 6.47 17.36 -1.22
CA LEU A 59 5.75 16.22 -1.78
C LEU A 59 5.37 16.53 -3.22
N ASP A 60 5.79 15.67 -4.15
CA ASP A 60 5.39 15.83 -5.54
C ASP A 60 4.03 15.14 -5.77
N VAL A 61 3.57 15.13 -7.03
CA VAL A 61 2.25 14.59 -7.35
C VAL A 61 2.17 13.10 -7.03
N ASP A 62 3.23 12.35 -7.34
CA ASP A 62 3.24 10.91 -7.07
C ASP A 62 3.21 10.62 -5.57
N ASP A 63 3.96 11.40 -4.80
CA ASP A 63 3.98 11.27 -3.35
C ASP A 63 2.60 11.57 -2.76
N GLN A 64 1.98 12.62 -3.27
CA GLN A 64 0.64 12.99 -2.81
C GLN A 64 -0.38 11.89 -3.10
N GLU A 65 -0.27 11.24 -4.25
CA GLU A 65 -1.17 10.13 -4.58
C GLU A 65 -0.99 8.95 -3.63
N ILE A 66 0.26 8.64 -3.27
CA ILE A 66 0.54 7.58 -2.31
C ILE A 66 -0.08 7.94 -0.95
N LEU A 67 0.10 9.18 -0.50
CA LEU A 67 -0.45 9.60 0.78
C LEU A 67 -1.97 9.66 0.77
N LYS A 68 -2.58 9.99 -0.35
CA LYS A 68 -4.04 9.92 -0.47
C LYS A 68 -4.53 8.49 -0.28
N ARG A 69 -3.82 7.52 -0.86
CA ARG A 69 -4.16 6.11 -0.65
C ARG A 69 -3.95 5.69 0.80
N GLN A 70 -2.88 6.18 1.43
CA GLN A 70 -2.66 5.91 2.84
C GLN A 70 -3.79 6.47 3.70
N ALA A 71 -4.19 7.71 3.45
CA ALA A 71 -5.26 8.33 4.21
C ALA A 71 -6.58 7.57 4.04
N ALA A 72 -6.90 7.15 2.82
CA ALA A 72 -8.11 6.38 2.57
C ALA A 72 -8.08 5.04 3.30
N TRP A 73 -6.93 4.37 3.27
CA TRP A 73 -6.76 3.10 3.96
C TRP A 73 -6.90 3.27 5.48
N LEU A 74 -6.27 4.31 6.02
CA LEU A 74 -6.36 4.61 7.46
C LEU A 74 -7.78 4.97 7.87
N SER A 75 -8.54 5.60 6.98
CA SER A 75 -9.94 5.89 7.22
C SER A 75 -10.78 4.62 7.29
N SER A 76 -10.44 3.62 6.48
CA SER A 76 -11.14 2.34 6.50
C SER A 76 -10.78 1.47 7.70
N TYR A 77 -9.63 1.71 8.30
CA TYR A 77 -9.15 0.93 9.45
C TYR A 77 -8.80 1.86 10.61
N PRO A 78 -9.81 2.40 11.30
CA PRO A 78 -9.59 3.49 12.26
C PRO A 78 -8.81 3.11 13.50
N ALA A 79 -8.63 1.81 13.77
CA ALA A 79 -7.82 1.36 14.91
C ALA A 79 -6.32 1.44 14.63
N VAL A 80 -5.91 1.62 13.37
CA VAL A 80 -4.50 1.61 12.99
C VAL A 80 -3.81 2.89 13.47
N ARG A 81 -2.64 2.73 14.08
CA ARG A 81 -1.77 3.82 14.49
C ARG A 81 -0.45 3.70 13.73
N ILE A 82 0.10 4.84 13.39
CA ILE A 82 1.32 4.88 12.56
C ILE A 82 2.37 5.79 13.17
N ILE A 83 3.62 5.54 12.80
CA ILE A 83 4.73 6.46 12.98
C ILE A 83 5.25 6.81 11.61
N VAL A 84 5.40 8.10 11.32
CA VAL A 84 6.02 8.55 10.08
C VAL A 84 7.49 8.84 10.38
N ALA A 85 8.37 8.13 9.69
CA ALA A 85 9.81 8.28 9.87
C ALA A 85 10.39 9.06 8.70
N GLY A 86 11.17 10.09 9.01
CA GLY A 86 11.90 10.84 7.99
C GLY A 86 13.30 10.31 7.85
N ASN A 87 13.71 10.02 6.63
CA ASN A 87 15.01 9.44 6.32
C ASN A 87 15.74 10.28 5.29
N CYS A 88 17.07 10.27 5.38
CA CYS A 88 17.93 11.04 4.52
C CYS A 88 19.04 10.15 3.95
N ASP A 89 19.70 10.62 2.88
CA ASP A 89 20.88 9.93 2.39
C ASP A 89 22.09 10.25 3.28
N GLU A 90 23.24 9.63 2.97
CA GLU A 90 24.41 9.68 3.83
C GLU A 90 25.13 11.04 3.84
N ARG A 91 24.79 11.93 2.91
CA ARG A 91 25.52 13.19 2.74
C ARG A 91 25.07 14.22 3.76
N GLY A 92 26.04 15.05 4.22
CA GLY A 92 25.76 16.10 5.19
C GLY A 92 26.00 15.64 6.61
N THR A 93 25.86 16.57 7.54
CA THR A 93 26.09 16.27 8.97
C THR A 93 24.94 15.48 9.55
N ARG A 94 25.21 14.82 10.66
CA ARG A 94 24.20 14.07 11.38
C ARG A 94 23.08 14.99 11.85
N GLU A 95 23.45 16.14 12.41
CA GLU A 95 22.48 17.10 12.94
C GLU A 95 21.59 17.68 11.83
N TYR A 96 22.19 18.03 10.70
CA TYR A 96 21.43 18.54 9.57
C TYR A 96 20.42 17.50 9.09
N ASN A 97 20.85 16.26 8.97
CA ASN A 97 19.99 15.20 8.46
C ASN A 97 18.91 14.81 9.45
N LEU A 98 19.17 14.88 10.75
CA LEU A 98 18.10 14.67 11.72
C LEU A 98 17.04 15.74 11.60
N ALA A 99 17.43 17.01 11.42
CA ALA A 99 16.48 18.09 11.25
C ALA A 99 15.70 17.95 9.94
N LEU A 100 16.40 17.58 8.86
CA LEU A 100 15.74 17.39 7.56
C LEU A 100 14.76 16.23 7.61
N GLY A 101 15.15 15.12 8.24
CA GLY A 101 14.25 13.98 8.42
C GLY A 101 13.01 14.35 9.23
N GLU A 102 13.18 15.20 10.23
CA GLU A 102 12.05 15.68 11.03
C GLU A 102 11.09 16.49 10.17
N ARG A 103 11.61 17.35 9.30
CA ARG A 103 10.77 18.11 8.38
C ARG A 103 10.03 17.21 7.41
N ARG A 104 10.72 16.19 6.89
CA ARG A 104 10.09 15.23 5.99
C ARG A 104 8.98 14.47 6.67
N ALA A 105 9.19 14.02 7.91
CA ALA A 105 8.17 13.33 8.66
C ALA A 105 6.99 14.27 8.94
N SER A 106 7.27 15.51 9.30
CA SER A 106 6.22 16.48 9.60
C SER A 106 5.37 16.81 8.38
N ILE A 107 5.99 16.96 7.20
CA ILE A 107 5.22 17.29 6.01
C ILE A 107 4.30 16.13 5.61
N VAL A 108 4.75 14.89 5.78
CA VAL A 108 3.92 13.72 5.53
C VAL A 108 2.75 13.69 6.50
N LYS A 109 3.02 13.89 7.79
CA LYS A 109 1.95 13.92 8.79
C LYS A 109 0.95 15.02 8.49
N ASP A 110 1.44 16.23 8.21
CA ASP A 110 0.56 17.36 7.94
C ASP A 110 -0.34 17.09 6.75
N TYR A 111 0.19 16.45 5.71
CA TYR A 111 -0.60 16.13 4.55
C TYR A 111 -1.67 15.09 4.88
N LEU A 112 -1.31 14.05 5.63
CA LEU A 112 -2.29 13.03 6.05
C LEU A 112 -3.38 13.65 6.92
N VAL A 113 -3.02 14.55 7.82
CA VAL A 113 -4.00 15.26 8.65
C VAL A 113 -4.94 16.08 7.78
N SER A 114 -4.39 16.76 6.77
CA SER A 114 -5.22 17.56 5.87
C SER A 114 -6.19 16.70 5.07
N LEU A 115 -5.91 15.43 4.93
CA LEU A 115 -6.77 14.46 4.25
C LEU A 115 -7.77 13.79 5.21
N GLY A 116 -7.77 14.17 6.46
CA GLY A 116 -8.76 13.69 7.42
C GLY A 116 -8.28 12.67 8.44
N VAL A 117 -7.00 12.34 8.44
CA VAL A 117 -6.45 11.42 9.44
C VAL A 117 -6.28 12.16 10.76
N ASP A 118 -6.78 11.58 11.85
CA ASP A 118 -6.67 12.19 13.17
C ASP A 118 -5.19 12.25 13.58
N PRO A 119 -4.69 13.44 13.95
CA PRO A 119 -3.27 13.58 14.33
C PRO A 119 -2.87 12.73 15.52
N SER A 120 -3.80 12.35 16.39
CA SER A 120 -3.47 11.48 17.52
C SER A 120 -3.09 10.06 17.10
N ARG A 121 -3.35 9.69 15.86
CA ARG A 121 -2.99 8.39 15.32
C ARG A 121 -1.61 8.39 14.67
N ILE A 122 -0.97 9.55 14.59
CA ILE A 122 0.27 9.73 13.82
C ILE A 122 1.34 10.31 14.73
N ASP A 123 2.40 9.53 14.95
CA ASP A 123 3.61 10.05 15.57
C ASP A 123 4.66 10.26 14.50
N THR A 124 5.64 11.09 14.77
CA THR A 124 6.75 11.33 13.84
C THR A 124 8.07 11.05 14.51
N ILE A 125 9.03 10.61 13.72
CA ILE A 125 10.39 10.41 14.19
C ILE A 125 11.35 10.70 13.02
N SER A 126 12.54 11.18 13.33
CA SER A 126 13.59 11.33 12.34
C SER A 126 14.70 10.35 12.65
N TYR A 127 15.05 9.55 11.66
CA TYR A 127 16.24 8.72 11.73
C TYR A 127 17.43 9.40 11.05
N GLY A 128 17.19 10.53 10.36
CA GLY A 128 18.23 11.21 9.63
C GLY A 128 18.87 10.27 8.62
N LYS A 129 20.17 10.14 8.67
CA LYS A 129 20.88 9.22 7.77
C LYS A 129 21.26 7.89 8.44
N GLU A 130 20.64 7.58 9.55
CA GLU A 130 21.03 6.42 10.38
C GLU A 130 20.44 5.11 9.91
N ARG A 131 19.43 5.13 9.03
CA ARG A 131 18.74 3.92 8.58
C ARG A 131 18.67 3.85 7.07
N PRO A 132 19.80 3.67 6.40
CA PRO A 132 19.78 3.53 4.94
C PRO A 132 19.09 2.23 4.53
N ILE A 133 18.27 2.31 3.47
CA ILE A 133 17.67 1.12 2.88
C ILE A 133 18.46 0.62 1.68
N ALA A 134 19.35 1.47 1.15
CA ALA A 134 20.20 1.10 0.03
C ALA A 134 21.65 1.38 0.42
N ALA A 135 22.50 0.39 0.22
CA ALA A 135 23.94 0.57 0.40
C ALA A 135 24.52 1.21 -0.83
N GLY A 136 25.60 1.95 -0.66
CA GLY A 136 26.29 2.57 -1.79
C GLY A 136 26.32 4.07 -1.65
N SER A 137 27.19 4.68 -2.43
CA SER A 137 27.46 6.12 -2.38
C SER A 137 27.32 6.71 -3.78
N ASP A 138 26.16 6.45 -4.39
CA ASP A 138 25.81 7.03 -5.69
C ASP A 138 24.39 7.56 -5.63
N GLU A 139 24.00 8.28 -6.67
CA GLU A 139 22.69 8.94 -6.71
C GLU A 139 21.54 7.91 -6.59
N GLN A 140 21.70 6.75 -7.17
CA GLN A 140 20.65 5.74 -7.12
C GLN A 140 20.39 5.29 -5.68
N ALA A 141 21.44 5.01 -4.93
CA ALA A 141 21.31 4.64 -3.52
C ALA A 141 20.78 5.80 -2.69
N TRP A 142 21.33 7.01 -2.93
CA TRP A 142 20.91 8.19 -2.19
C TRP A 142 19.42 8.49 -2.38
N ALA A 143 18.95 8.37 -3.62
CA ALA A 143 17.53 8.61 -3.91
C ALA A 143 16.62 7.67 -3.13
N LEU A 144 17.00 6.41 -3.00
CA LEU A 144 16.21 5.43 -2.23
C LEU A 144 16.23 5.73 -0.73
N ASN A 145 17.31 6.34 -0.25
CA ASN A 145 17.45 6.65 1.18
C ASN A 145 16.73 7.95 1.58
N ARG A 146 16.39 8.79 0.61
CA ARG A 146 15.65 10.03 0.87
C ARG A 146 14.16 9.73 0.86
N ASN A 147 13.64 9.27 1.97
CA ASN A 147 12.23 8.85 1.99
C ASN A 147 11.53 9.23 3.29
N GLY A 148 10.20 9.23 3.23
CA GLY A 148 9.33 9.28 4.40
C GLY A 148 8.63 7.92 4.49
N PHE A 149 8.85 7.24 5.58
CA PHE A 149 8.35 5.87 5.77
C PHE A 149 7.19 5.89 6.76
N THR A 150 6.02 5.44 6.29
CA THR A 150 4.85 5.29 7.16
C THR A 150 4.87 3.88 7.73
N GLN A 151 5.17 3.79 9.01
CA GLN A 151 5.29 2.52 9.71
C GLN A 151 4.04 2.29 10.54
N ILE A 152 3.37 1.17 10.33
CA ILE A 152 2.22 0.78 11.14
C ILE A 152 2.74 0.16 12.43
N VAL A 153 2.22 0.62 13.57
CA VAL A 153 2.65 0.14 14.87
C VAL A 153 1.59 -0.69 15.58
N SER A 154 0.33 -0.51 15.27
CA SER A 154 -0.73 -1.30 15.90
C SER A 154 -2.04 -1.15 15.12
N GLY A 155 -3.00 -2.00 15.43
CA GLY A 155 -4.37 -1.88 14.94
C GLY A 155 -4.66 -2.57 13.63
N THR A 156 -3.71 -3.36 13.10
CA THR A 156 -3.93 -4.09 11.85
C THR A 156 -4.75 -5.36 12.10
N THR A 157 -5.39 -5.84 11.04
CA THR A 157 -5.98 -7.17 11.03
C THR A 157 -4.92 -8.21 10.71
N SER A 158 -5.13 -9.44 11.11
CA SER A 158 -4.16 -10.50 10.86
C SER A 158 -4.78 -11.63 10.04
#